data_97867a83b7d2256fdb9f130abbced81c
#
_entry.id   97867a83b7d2256fdb9f130abbced81c
#
_cell.length_a   1.000
_cell.length_b   1.000
_cell.length_c   1.000
_cell.angle_alpha   90.00
_cell.angle_beta   90.00
_cell.angle_gamma   90.00
#
_symmetry.space_group_name_H-M   'P 1'
#
loop_
_entity.id
_entity.type
_entity.pdbx_description
1 polymer ?
#
loop_
_entity_poly.entity_id
_entity_poly.type
_entity_poly.pdbx_seq_one_letter_code
_entity_poly.pdbx_strand_id
1 'polypeptide(L)'
;MNFNLIRFQHNLPNIFINSFRFLSLSQPKQWQKYENERYFGYEPSAEEPWKRIKHGLTYDLRRAARRYKEAKYDAFRRRYPINYMFKKDVMDYELLPMHVEFFVIGGGLTGSSIAYWIKQYCRDENITVTVLENTDNFTKTRSMLGSGVVSQQFSIPEMVDLAMFSAEFFRHAGEHLKILDNDPPDLNFLPVGVMHLARTQEEADAFKAAWKIQVDRGVHVALLNKEELKAKFPFMRFDDIVMGTLGLENEGVFDTWQLLSALREKNISLGVRYLKGDFEGVTSYNQVRGTPTYGGVSVEEANADSLNMYTINGVVIRPQMSGASPRPVNCYKIFNAAGPWAGEIAKKAGVGFKGEMMRIPLPIVCTRRTNFVVHAPEVPPLSMPILMDSNGIYCRPDTVGHNYICGRKPTKTDAVKNLKEEGQQINNSDEPPIDYNEFYEQVWPLLVERVPSFKNAKVINAWHSYEDVNMFDEAPIIGEHLVHENFIQVCGLGGYGPQMSIALGKMISERIYDKAYVTVNLRKFDMRRIMHGSRCKELFRCV
;
A
#
# COMPACT_ATOMS: atom_id res chain seq x y z
N MET A 1 26.16 0.11 -19.18
CA MET A 1 27.01 0.24 -17.98
C MET A 1 27.53 -1.09 -17.40
N ASN A 2 27.27 -2.24 -18.04
CA ASN A 2 27.67 -3.56 -17.51
C ASN A 2 28.99 -4.12 -18.06
N PHE A 3 29.62 -3.46 -19.03
CA PHE A 3 30.86 -3.96 -19.63
C PHE A 3 32.14 -3.55 -18.88
N ASN A 4 32.10 -2.52 -18.06
CA ASN A 4 33.31 -2.07 -17.34
C ASN A 4 33.61 -2.85 -16.05
N LEU A 5 32.65 -3.56 -15.47
CA LEU A 5 32.85 -4.35 -14.25
C LEU A 5 33.62 -5.67 -14.52
N ILE A 6 33.49 -6.21 -15.71
CA ILE A 6 34.17 -7.46 -16.11
C ILE A 6 35.69 -7.24 -16.35
N ARG A 7 36.08 -6.04 -16.82
CA ARG A 7 37.49 -5.69 -17.02
C ARG A 7 38.26 -5.45 -15.71
N PHE A 8 37.57 -5.06 -14.63
CA PHE A 8 38.21 -4.88 -13.33
C PHE A 8 38.58 -6.19 -12.62
N GLN A 9 38.03 -7.33 -13.05
CA GLN A 9 38.30 -8.62 -12.42
C GLN A 9 39.70 -9.20 -12.76
N HIS A 10 40.33 -8.74 -13.85
CA HIS A 10 41.61 -9.28 -14.27
C HIS A 10 42.84 -8.57 -13.70
N ASN A 11 42.68 -7.40 -13.09
CA ASN A 11 43.83 -6.57 -12.65
C ASN A 11 43.88 -6.32 -11.13
N LEU A 12 43.10 -7.05 -10.31
CA LEU A 12 43.21 -6.92 -8.85
C LEU A 12 44.37 -7.82 -8.36
N PRO A 13 45.29 -7.29 -7.56
CA PRO A 13 46.39 -8.07 -7.00
C PRO A 13 45.85 -9.22 -6.13
N ASN A 14 46.49 -10.38 -6.20
CA ASN A 14 46.10 -11.61 -5.50
C ASN A 14 45.89 -11.44 -3.97
N ILE A 15 46.44 -10.41 -3.36
CA ILE A 15 46.27 -10.08 -1.96
C ILE A 15 44.81 -9.65 -1.66
N PHE A 16 44.15 -8.92 -2.55
CA PHE A 16 42.76 -8.53 -2.41
C PHE A 16 41.78 -9.71 -2.58
N ILE A 17 42.12 -10.63 -3.49
CA ILE A 17 41.30 -11.83 -3.75
C ILE A 17 41.29 -12.76 -2.53
N ASN A 18 42.40 -12.88 -1.82
CA ASN A 18 42.52 -13.70 -0.62
C ASN A 18 41.78 -13.09 0.58
N SER A 19 41.80 -11.76 0.73
CA SER A 19 41.00 -11.08 1.77
C SER A 19 39.49 -11.24 1.56
N PHE A 20 39.06 -11.25 0.29
CA PHE A 20 37.65 -11.51 -0.05
C PHE A 20 37.28 -13.00 0.10
N ARG A 21 38.22 -13.94 -0.10
CA ARG A 21 37.96 -15.37 0.16
C ARG A 21 37.69 -15.66 1.64
N PHE A 22 38.38 -15.01 2.56
CA PHE A 22 38.12 -15.14 4.01
C PHE A 22 36.72 -14.67 4.41
N LEU A 23 36.20 -13.65 3.73
CA LEU A 23 34.83 -13.16 3.94
C LEU A 23 33.76 -14.04 3.26
N SER A 24 34.13 -14.85 2.26
CA SER A 24 33.23 -15.70 1.47
C SER A 24 33.06 -17.12 2.01
N LEU A 25 33.88 -17.53 2.97
CA LEU A 25 33.85 -18.87 3.60
C LEU A 25 32.92 -18.95 4.82
N SER A 26 32.28 -17.84 5.20
CA SER A 26 31.27 -17.85 6.24
C SER A 26 29.98 -18.53 5.75
N GLN A 27 29.48 -19.47 6.54
CA GLN A 27 28.27 -20.26 6.23
C GLN A 27 27.04 -19.38 5.93
N PRO A 28 26.06 -19.86 5.12
CA PRO A 28 24.85 -19.10 4.77
C PRO A 28 24.12 -18.48 5.98
N LYS A 29 24.10 -19.19 7.11
CA LYS A 29 23.54 -18.67 8.38
C LYS A 29 24.25 -17.41 8.91
N GLN A 30 25.54 -17.25 8.65
CA GLN A 30 26.27 -16.03 9.02
C GLN A 30 25.92 -14.83 8.13
N TRP A 31 25.47 -15.08 6.90
CA TRP A 31 25.04 -13.99 6.02
C TRP A 31 23.69 -13.42 6.42
N GLN A 32 22.73 -14.26 6.76
CA GLN A 32 21.48 -13.81 7.36
C GLN A 32 21.75 -13.06 8.68
N LYS A 33 22.68 -13.55 9.48
CA LYS A 33 23.11 -12.86 10.69
C LYS A 33 23.76 -11.52 10.38
N TYR A 34 24.57 -11.39 9.33
CA TYR A 34 25.17 -10.12 8.92
C TYR A 34 24.16 -9.15 8.31
N GLU A 35 23.17 -9.62 7.57
CA GLU A 35 22.06 -8.78 7.12
C GLU A 35 21.21 -8.31 8.30
N ASN A 36 20.93 -9.21 9.21
CA ASN A 36 20.21 -8.90 10.44
C ASN A 36 21.03 -7.99 11.36
N GLU A 37 22.33 -8.22 11.56
CA GLU A 37 23.22 -7.35 12.33
C GLU A 37 23.37 -5.96 11.71
N ARG A 38 23.25 -5.84 10.39
CA ARG A 38 23.31 -4.56 9.71
C ARG A 38 22.08 -3.70 9.95
N TYR A 39 20.93 -4.34 10.12
CA TYR A 39 19.65 -3.68 10.14
C TYR A 39 18.85 -3.93 11.42
N PHE A 40 19.11 -5.04 12.12
CA PHE A 40 18.42 -5.38 13.34
C PHE A 40 19.03 -4.68 14.54
N GLY A 41 18.17 -3.96 15.27
CA GLY A 41 18.53 -3.42 16.57
C GLY A 41 19.59 -2.32 16.56
N TYR A 42 19.97 -1.80 15.38
CA TYR A 42 20.83 -0.65 15.35
C TYR A 42 20.01 0.62 15.63
N GLU A 43 19.81 0.88 16.90
CA GLU A 43 19.49 2.23 17.35
C GLU A 43 20.80 2.95 17.61
N PRO A 44 21.10 4.02 16.86
CA PRO A 44 22.34 4.79 17.07
C PRO A 44 22.48 5.31 18.51
N SER A 45 21.34 5.45 19.20
CA SER A 45 21.28 5.91 20.60
C SER A 45 21.59 4.80 21.63
N ALA A 46 21.40 3.51 21.27
CA ALA A 46 21.50 2.39 22.21
C ALA A 46 22.85 1.64 22.14
N GLU A 47 23.63 1.81 21.06
CA GLU A 47 24.91 1.12 20.91
C GLU A 47 26.10 1.93 21.40
N GLU A 48 27.08 1.20 21.94
CA GLU A 48 28.37 1.77 22.33
C GLU A 48 29.04 2.51 21.15
N PRO A 49 29.64 3.67 21.37
CA PRO A 49 30.24 4.50 20.32
C PRO A 49 31.22 3.74 19.42
N TRP A 50 31.97 2.82 19.98
CA TRP A 50 32.93 1.99 19.22
C TRP A 50 32.29 1.03 18.23
N LYS A 51 31.12 0.52 18.54
CA LYS A 51 30.38 -0.35 17.60
C LYS A 51 29.87 0.46 16.42
N ARG A 52 29.40 1.70 16.66
CA ARG A 52 28.98 2.63 15.60
C ARG A 52 30.12 2.96 14.65
N ILE A 53 31.29 3.30 15.19
CA ILE A 53 32.48 3.61 14.39
C ILE A 53 32.88 2.39 13.53
N LYS A 54 32.92 1.20 14.13
CA LYS A 54 33.21 -0.06 13.40
C LYS A 54 32.18 -0.32 12.31
N HIS A 55 30.90 -0.10 12.58
CA HIS A 55 29.82 -0.25 11.60
C HIS A 55 29.94 0.75 10.46
N GLY A 56 30.25 2.00 10.72
CA GLY A 56 30.49 3.03 9.70
C GLY A 56 31.70 2.70 8.83
N LEU A 57 32.86 2.42 9.44
CA LEU A 57 34.08 2.11 8.71
C LEU A 57 33.99 0.84 7.83
N THR A 58 33.18 -0.13 8.22
CA THR A 58 33.03 -1.39 7.45
C THR A 58 31.85 -1.38 6.49
N TYR A 59 31.07 -0.31 6.43
CA TYR A 59 29.85 -0.24 5.61
C TYR A 59 30.12 -0.42 4.12
N ASP A 60 31.04 0.35 3.56
CA ASP A 60 31.36 0.29 2.13
C ASP A 60 31.99 -1.03 1.71
N LEU A 61 32.83 -1.60 2.59
CA LEU A 61 33.41 -2.94 2.35
C LEU A 61 32.32 -4.01 2.31
N ARG A 62 31.36 -3.96 3.22
CA ARG A 62 30.23 -4.90 3.25
C ARG A 62 29.33 -4.75 2.04
N ARG A 63 29.04 -3.50 1.63
CA ARG A 63 28.26 -3.19 0.43
C ARG A 63 28.95 -3.69 -0.83
N ALA A 64 30.25 -3.47 -0.94
CA ALA A 64 31.06 -3.97 -2.08
C ALA A 64 31.09 -5.50 -2.13
N ALA A 65 31.29 -6.16 -0.99
CA ALA A 65 31.30 -7.62 -0.89
C ALA A 65 29.93 -8.24 -1.30
N ARG A 66 28.82 -7.61 -0.92
CA ARG A 66 27.47 -8.03 -1.33
C ARG A 66 27.31 -7.94 -2.85
N ARG A 67 27.59 -6.76 -3.43
CA ARG A 67 27.49 -6.56 -4.89
C ARG A 67 28.35 -7.53 -5.68
N TYR A 68 29.54 -7.83 -5.18
CA TYR A 68 30.40 -8.83 -5.79
C TYR A 68 29.79 -10.24 -5.72
N LYS A 69 29.20 -10.62 -4.59
CA LYS A 69 28.57 -11.93 -4.44
C LYS A 69 27.34 -12.06 -5.32
N GLU A 70 26.51 -11.05 -5.41
CA GLU A 70 25.35 -10.99 -6.29
C GLU A 70 25.77 -11.10 -7.77
N ALA A 71 26.77 -10.32 -8.19
CA ALA A 71 27.29 -10.37 -9.55
C ALA A 71 27.91 -11.75 -9.90
N LYS A 72 28.65 -12.36 -8.97
CA LYS A 72 29.20 -13.72 -9.13
C LYS A 72 28.10 -14.77 -9.24
N TYR A 73 27.06 -14.63 -8.44
CA TYR A 73 25.91 -15.52 -8.46
C TYR A 73 25.14 -15.42 -9.78
N ASP A 74 24.88 -14.21 -10.25
CA ASP A 74 24.22 -13.96 -11.53
C ASP A 74 25.08 -14.45 -12.72
N ALA A 75 26.39 -14.27 -12.65
CA ALA A 75 27.31 -14.78 -13.67
C ALA A 75 27.32 -16.33 -13.71
N PHE A 76 27.30 -16.98 -12.53
CA PHE A 76 27.20 -18.43 -12.42
C PHE A 76 25.86 -18.94 -12.95
N ARG A 77 24.77 -18.30 -12.61
CA ARG A 77 23.42 -18.61 -13.08
C ARG A 77 23.30 -18.54 -14.61
N ARG A 78 23.90 -17.50 -15.22
CA ARG A 78 23.93 -17.34 -16.69
C ARG A 78 24.80 -18.38 -17.39
N ARG A 79 25.91 -18.76 -16.78
CA ARG A 79 26.88 -19.67 -17.38
C ARG A 79 26.48 -21.14 -17.28
N TYR A 80 25.72 -21.52 -16.26
CA TYR A 80 25.34 -22.91 -15.98
C TYR A 80 23.84 -23.06 -15.71
N PRO A 81 22.96 -22.79 -16.70
CA PRO A 81 21.52 -22.86 -16.49
C PRO A 81 21.05 -24.28 -16.12
N ILE A 82 21.69 -25.33 -16.67
CA ILE A 82 21.38 -26.73 -16.39
C ILE A 82 21.73 -27.10 -14.94
N ASN A 83 22.91 -26.73 -14.47
CA ASN A 83 23.32 -26.97 -13.08
C ASN A 83 22.45 -26.19 -12.09
N TYR A 84 21.93 -25.05 -12.51
CA TYR A 84 20.95 -24.29 -11.73
C TYR A 84 19.62 -25.06 -11.59
N MET A 85 19.17 -25.70 -12.65
CA MET A 85 17.94 -26.52 -12.62
C MET A 85 18.08 -27.71 -11.65
N PHE A 86 19.23 -28.38 -11.61
CA PHE A 86 19.48 -29.49 -10.67
C PHE A 86 19.71 -29.06 -9.23
N LYS A 87 20.22 -27.85 -9.01
CA LYS A 87 20.40 -27.25 -7.67
C LYS A 87 19.22 -26.39 -7.24
N LYS A 88 18.17 -26.36 -8.02
CA LYS A 88 17.00 -25.54 -7.84
C LYS A 88 16.41 -25.68 -6.43
N ASP A 89 16.35 -26.91 -5.91
CA ASP A 89 15.73 -27.17 -4.62
C ASP A 89 16.51 -26.55 -3.43
N VAL A 90 17.82 -26.54 -3.49
CA VAL A 90 18.67 -25.95 -2.44
C VAL A 90 18.58 -24.42 -2.45
N MET A 91 18.50 -23.82 -3.64
CA MET A 91 18.45 -22.36 -3.80
C MET A 91 17.06 -21.79 -3.53
N ASP A 92 16.02 -22.55 -3.86
CA ASP A 92 14.64 -22.16 -3.58
C ASP A 92 14.36 -22.14 -2.06
N TYR A 93 15.01 -22.98 -1.26
CA TYR A 93 14.92 -22.95 0.21
C TYR A 93 15.58 -21.70 0.83
N GLU A 94 16.62 -21.17 0.21
CA GLU A 94 17.21 -19.89 0.66
C GLU A 94 16.33 -18.70 0.30
N LEU A 95 15.59 -18.77 -0.80
CA LEU A 95 14.73 -17.70 -1.30
C LEU A 95 13.35 -17.71 -0.67
N LEU A 96 12.76 -18.89 -0.46
CA LEU A 96 11.44 -19.07 0.13
C LEU A 96 11.55 -19.70 1.51
N PRO A 97 11.18 -18.99 2.58
CA PRO A 97 11.17 -19.57 3.92
C PRO A 97 10.12 -20.69 3.99
N MET A 98 10.44 -21.77 4.73
CA MET A 98 9.48 -22.85 4.98
C MET A 98 8.42 -22.46 6.01
N HIS A 99 8.78 -21.58 6.93
CA HIS A 99 7.93 -21.12 8.02
C HIS A 99 8.12 -19.62 8.25
N VAL A 100 7.03 -18.90 8.45
CA VAL A 100 6.98 -17.47 8.73
C VAL A 100 5.87 -17.21 9.75
N GLU A 101 6.12 -16.38 10.75
CA GLU A 101 5.06 -16.01 11.70
C GLU A 101 4.02 -15.12 11.04
N PHE A 102 4.46 -14.08 10.34
CA PHE A 102 3.58 -13.10 9.72
C PHE A 102 3.81 -12.99 8.23
N PHE A 103 2.78 -13.30 7.46
CA PHE A 103 2.82 -13.26 6.02
C PHE A 103 1.89 -12.19 5.46
N VAL A 104 2.45 -11.23 4.73
CA VAL A 104 1.70 -10.10 4.15
C VAL A 104 1.62 -10.27 2.64
N ILE A 105 0.40 -10.28 2.10
CA ILE A 105 0.13 -10.35 0.66
C ILE A 105 -0.10 -8.93 0.16
N GLY A 106 0.80 -8.43 -0.68
CA GLY A 106 0.83 -7.06 -1.19
C GLY A 106 1.89 -6.19 -0.50
N GLY A 107 2.89 -5.75 -1.26
CA GLY A 107 4.01 -4.92 -0.78
C GLY A 107 3.80 -3.41 -0.96
N GLY A 108 2.56 -2.97 -1.21
CA GLY A 108 2.19 -1.55 -1.24
C GLY A 108 2.32 -0.88 0.14
N LEU A 109 1.86 0.37 0.25
CA LEU A 109 1.95 1.15 1.49
C LEU A 109 1.30 0.44 2.68
N THR A 110 0.10 -0.13 2.50
CA THR A 110 -0.63 -0.82 3.58
C THR A 110 0.14 -2.05 4.07
N GLY A 111 0.58 -2.93 3.17
CA GLY A 111 1.31 -4.12 3.56
C GLY A 111 2.70 -3.81 4.13
N SER A 112 3.41 -2.83 3.56
CA SER A 112 4.70 -2.38 4.09
C SER A 112 4.56 -1.72 5.47
N SER A 113 3.46 -1.00 5.72
CA SER A 113 3.16 -0.41 7.01
C SER A 113 2.84 -1.48 8.06
N ILE A 114 2.04 -2.50 7.72
CA ILE A 114 1.77 -3.63 8.61
C ILE A 114 3.08 -4.30 9.02
N ALA A 115 3.94 -4.60 8.06
CA ALA A 115 5.25 -5.20 8.33
C ALA A 115 6.13 -4.32 9.22
N TYR A 116 6.14 -3.01 8.98
CA TYR A 116 6.87 -2.02 9.77
C TYR A 116 6.42 -2.03 11.24
N TRP A 117 5.12 -1.89 11.48
CA TRP A 117 4.60 -1.78 12.83
C TRP A 117 4.69 -3.09 13.60
N ILE A 118 4.52 -4.25 12.95
CA ILE A 118 4.78 -5.57 13.58
C ILE A 118 6.21 -5.63 14.10
N LYS A 119 7.19 -5.18 13.30
CA LYS A 119 8.59 -5.18 13.71
C LYS A 119 8.94 -4.08 14.72
N GLN A 120 8.25 -2.96 14.72
CA GLN A 120 8.42 -1.92 15.74
C GLN A 120 7.88 -2.36 17.11
N TYR A 121 6.77 -3.11 17.15
CA TYR A 121 6.24 -3.66 18.39
C TYR A 121 7.15 -4.74 18.99
N CYS A 122 7.65 -5.61 18.14
CA CYS A 122 8.50 -6.69 18.59
C CYS A 122 9.74 -6.79 17.69
N ARG A 123 10.87 -6.35 18.21
CA ARG A 123 12.17 -6.36 17.54
C ARG A 123 12.90 -7.71 17.70
N ASP A 124 12.21 -8.74 18.18
CA ASP A 124 12.79 -10.07 18.30
C ASP A 124 13.14 -10.62 16.92
N GLU A 125 14.36 -11.10 16.78
CA GLU A 125 14.87 -11.72 15.54
C GLU A 125 14.11 -12.98 15.17
N ASN A 126 13.55 -13.69 16.15
CA ASN A 126 12.79 -14.91 15.92
C ASN A 126 11.44 -14.63 15.25
N ILE A 127 10.91 -13.42 15.35
CA ILE A 127 9.68 -13.03 14.68
C ILE A 127 9.97 -12.69 13.23
N THR A 128 9.61 -13.61 12.34
CA THR A 128 9.81 -13.45 10.90
C THR A 128 8.58 -12.82 10.25
N VAL A 129 8.82 -11.76 9.48
CA VAL A 129 7.81 -11.09 8.67
C VAL A 129 8.21 -11.17 7.21
N THR A 130 7.31 -11.67 6.39
CA THR A 130 7.53 -11.77 4.94
C THR A 130 6.42 -11.05 4.18
N VAL A 131 6.80 -10.23 3.22
CA VAL A 131 5.90 -9.50 2.33
C VAL A 131 6.02 -10.10 0.93
N LEU A 132 4.91 -10.53 0.36
CA LEU A 132 4.82 -11.02 -1.01
C LEU A 132 4.40 -9.88 -1.92
N GLU A 133 5.18 -9.61 -2.97
CA GLU A 133 4.83 -8.64 -4.01
C GLU A 133 4.96 -9.29 -5.40
N ASN A 134 4.01 -8.99 -6.25
CA ASN A 134 3.98 -9.53 -7.61
C ASN A 134 4.97 -8.79 -8.53
N THR A 135 5.13 -7.48 -8.37
CA THR A 135 5.95 -6.64 -9.26
C THR A 135 7.06 -5.91 -8.52
N ASP A 136 8.26 -5.85 -9.11
CA ASP A 136 9.39 -5.09 -8.54
C ASP A 136 9.19 -3.58 -8.65
N ASN A 137 8.48 -3.14 -9.68
CA ASN A 137 8.37 -1.73 -10.04
C ASN A 137 7.14 -1.05 -9.48
N PHE A 138 6.24 -1.79 -8.83
CA PHE A 138 4.97 -1.27 -8.27
C PHE A 138 4.11 -0.47 -9.27
N THR A 139 4.30 -0.69 -10.57
CA THR A 139 3.72 0.12 -11.65
C THR A 139 2.19 0.11 -11.69
N LYS A 140 1.55 -0.85 -11.03
CA LYS A 140 0.09 -0.95 -10.95
C LYS A 140 -0.47 -0.64 -9.57
N THR A 141 0.37 -0.37 -8.57
CA THR A 141 -0.10 -0.17 -7.21
C THR A 141 -0.69 1.22 -7.02
N ARG A 142 -1.76 1.29 -6.24
CA ARG A 142 -2.33 2.56 -5.79
C ARG A 142 -1.30 3.42 -5.05
N SER A 143 -0.40 2.78 -4.33
CA SER A 143 0.68 3.44 -3.59
C SER A 143 1.61 4.27 -4.46
N MET A 144 1.77 3.92 -5.75
CA MET A 144 2.58 4.69 -6.70
C MET A 144 1.73 5.61 -7.56
N LEU A 145 0.55 5.14 -7.98
CA LEU A 145 -0.31 5.83 -8.95
C LEU A 145 -1.39 6.68 -8.29
N GLY A 146 -1.41 6.72 -6.96
CA GLY A 146 -2.37 7.50 -6.17
C GLY A 146 -2.14 9.00 -6.29
N SER A 147 -3.17 9.75 -5.91
CA SER A 147 -3.13 11.21 -5.91
C SER A 147 -2.25 11.83 -4.82
N GLY A 148 -1.88 11.06 -3.79
CA GLY A 148 -1.06 11.55 -2.69
C GLY A 148 -1.73 12.63 -1.83
N VAL A 149 -3.06 12.68 -1.83
CA VAL A 149 -3.83 13.63 -1.02
C VAL A 149 -3.91 13.16 0.42
N VAL A 150 -3.69 14.07 1.35
CA VAL A 150 -3.95 13.92 2.79
C VAL A 150 -5.07 14.86 3.19
N SER A 151 -6.10 14.32 3.82
CA SER A 151 -7.21 15.07 4.39
C SER A 151 -7.56 14.52 5.76
N GLN A 152 -8.01 15.39 6.65
CA GLN A 152 -8.55 15.01 7.96
C GLN A 152 -10.08 15.14 8.00
N GLN A 153 -10.69 15.52 6.89
CA GLN A 153 -12.12 15.72 6.78
C GLN A 153 -12.82 14.39 6.51
N PHE A 154 -13.36 13.80 7.56
CA PHE A 154 -14.18 12.59 7.52
C PHE A 154 -15.45 12.76 8.36
N SER A 155 -16.50 12.02 8.00
CA SER A 155 -17.75 11.97 8.75
C SER A 155 -17.76 10.85 9.80
N ILE A 156 -16.91 9.84 9.60
CA ILE A 156 -16.77 8.73 10.52
C ILE A 156 -15.67 9.07 11.53
N PRO A 157 -15.98 9.09 12.84
CA PRO A 157 -15.02 9.47 13.87
C PRO A 157 -13.71 8.68 13.85
N GLU A 158 -13.79 7.37 13.66
CA GLU A 158 -12.62 6.49 13.62
C GLU A 158 -11.71 6.81 12.43
N MET A 159 -12.28 7.27 11.30
CA MET A 159 -11.49 7.69 10.15
C MET A 159 -10.78 9.03 10.38
N VAL A 160 -11.41 9.93 11.15
CA VAL A 160 -10.76 11.18 11.59
C VAL A 160 -9.52 10.84 12.43
N ASP A 161 -9.68 9.96 13.41
CA ASP A 161 -8.56 9.54 14.29
C ASP A 161 -7.42 8.87 13.51
N LEU A 162 -7.75 8.00 12.57
CA LEU A 162 -6.74 7.38 11.68
C LEU A 162 -6.00 8.42 10.84
N ALA A 163 -6.73 9.41 10.30
CA ALA A 163 -6.14 10.48 9.50
C ALA A 163 -5.23 11.38 10.34
N MET A 164 -5.64 11.72 11.56
CA MET A 164 -4.83 12.50 12.50
C MET A 164 -3.54 11.76 12.86
N PHE A 165 -3.63 10.47 13.20
CA PHE A 165 -2.46 9.64 13.48
C PHE A 165 -1.49 9.59 12.28
N SER A 166 -2.01 9.41 11.07
CA SER A 166 -1.17 9.38 9.87
C SER A 166 -0.51 10.73 9.58
N ALA A 167 -1.24 11.84 9.77
CA ALA A 167 -0.69 13.18 9.58
C ALA A 167 0.44 13.47 10.57
N GLU A 168 0.29 13.06 11.84
CA GLU A 168 1.33 13.17 12.85
C GLU A 168 2.58 12.35 12.48
N PHE A 169 2.37 11.11 12.01
CA PHE A 169 3.47 10.29 11.51
C PHE A 169 4.18 10.95 10.32
N PHE A 170 3.45 11.56 9.39
CA PHE A 170 4.07 12.23 8.23
C PHE A 170 4.92 13.44 8.63
N ARG A 171 4.51 14.19 9.65
CA ARG A 171 5.32 15.26 10.22
C ARG A 171 6.66 14.76 10.79
N HIS A 172 6.64 13.58 11.39
CA HIS A 172 7.78 12.94 12.03
C HIS A 172 8.36 11.78 11.22
N ALA A 173 8.05 11.70 9.91
CA ALA A 173 8.50 10.61 9.05
C ALA A 173 10.02 10.44 9.05
N GLY A 174 10.76 11.55 9.13
CA GLY A 174 12.21 11.53 9.24
C GLY A 174 12.71 10.79 10.47
N GLU A 175 12.06 10.95 11.62
CA GLU A 175 12.43 10.28 12.87
C GLU A 175 12.09 8.79 12.82
N HIS A 176 10.91 8.45 12.31
CA HIS A 176 10.42 7.08 12.24
C HIS A 176 11.16 6.24 11.21
N LEU A 177 11.46 6.81 10.06
CA LEU A 177 11.95 6.07 8.89
C LEU A 177 13.45 6.25 8.63
N LYS A 178 14.12 7.12 9.36
CA LYS A 178 15.57 7.28 9.25
C LYS A 178 16.30 5.95 9.48
N ILE A 179 17.31 5.69 8.65
CA ILE A 179 18.15 4.50 8.74
C ILE A 179 19.58 4.94 8.99
N LEU A 180 20.11 4.60 10.16
CA LEU A 180 21.48 4.92 10.56
C LEU A 180 21.79 6.43 10.39
N ASP A 181 22.88 6.73 9.74
CA ASP A 181 23.36 8.09 9.48
C ASP A 181 22.90 8.64 8.11
N ASN A 182 21.98 7.94 7.42
CA ASN A 182 21.40 8.44 6.17
C ASN A 182 20.54 9.67 6.45
N ASP A 183 20.41 10.53 5.45
CA ASP A 183 19.46 11.64 5.52
C ASP A 183 18.04 11.10 5.74
N PRO A 184 17.22 11.78 6.55
CA PRO A 184 15.84 11.39 6.75
C PRO A 184 15.06 11.50 5.43
N PRO A 185 14.07 10.62 5.17
CA PRO A 185 13.25 10.73 3.99
C PRO A 185 12.43 12.02 4.02
N ASP A 186 12.40 12.72 2.89
CA ASP A 186 11.53 13.86 2.66
C ASP A 186 10.31 13.41 1.87
N LEU A 187 9.13 13.61 2.43
CA LEU A 187 7.86 13.24 1.80
C LEU A 187 7.34 14.33 0.84
N ASN A 188 8.08 15.42 0.64
CA ASN A 188 7.68 16.54 -0.22
C ASN A 188 6.26 17.04 0.09
N PHE A 189 5.94 17.20 1.37
CA PHE A 189 4.59 17.59 1.78
C PHE A 189 4.28 19.03 1.40
N LEU A 190 3.24 19.22 0.57
CA LEU A 190 2.74 20.52 0.13
C LEU A 190 1.40 20.84 0.84
N PRO A 191 1.38 21.72 1.83
CA PRO A 191 0.19 22.02 2.65
C PRO A 191 -0.72 23.04 1.96
N VAL A 192 -1.53 22.60 1.00
CA VAL A 192 -2.44 23.47 0.24
C VAL A 192 -3.88 23.44 0.74
N GLY A 193 -4.20 22.55 1.67
CA GLY A 193 -5.54 22.31 2.19
C GLY A 193 -6.46 21.59 1.20
N VAL A 194 -7.47 20.89 1.73
CA VAL A 194 -8.50 20.21 0.93
C VAL A 194 -9.81 20.98 1.08
N MET A 195 -10.45 21.26 -0.05
CA MET A 195 -11.74 21.95 -0.12
C MET A 195 -12.81 21.01 -0.65
N HIS A 196 -13.85 20.78 0.13
CA HIS A 196 -15.06 20.10 -0.30
C HIS A 196 -16.20 21.11 -0.48
N LEU A 197 -17.02 20.92 -1.52
CA LEU A 197 -18.11 21.81 -1.88
C LEU A 197 -19.45 21.08 -1.81
N ALA A 198 -20.45 21.72 -1.17
CA ALA A 198 -21.83 21.25 -1.08
C ALA A 198 -22.73 22.09 -1.99
N ARG A 199 -23.51 21.44 -2.86
CA ARG A 199 -24.46 22.09 -3.77
C ARG A 199 -25.85 22.17 -3.18
N THR A 200 -26.23 21.18 -2.40
CA THR A 200 -27.58 21.12 -1.79
C THR A 200 -27.55 21.49 -0.31
N GLN A 201 -28.71 21.91 0.21
CA GLN A 201 -28.83 22.18 1.63
C GLN A 201 -28.65 20.93 2.48
N GLU A 202 -29.05 19.76 1.97
CA GLU A 202 -28.88 18.47 2.65
C GLU A 202 -27.38 18.12 2.79
N GLU A 203 -26.62 18.32 1.74
CA GLU A 203 -25.14 18.16 1.78
C GLU A 203 -24.50 19.14 2.77
N ALA A 204 -24.95 20.41 2.77
CA ALA A 204 -24.44 21.43 3.67
C ALA A 204 -24.71 21.08 5.14
N ASP A 205 -25.90 20.58 5.45
CA ASP A 205 -26.24 20.17 6.82
C ASP A 205 -25.47 18.90 7.24
N ALA A 206 -25.25 17.99 6.33
CA ALA A 206 -24.36 16.85 6.56
C ALA A 206 -22.90 17.29 6.80
N PHE A 207 -22.40 18.28 6.05
CA PHE A 207 -21.07 18.86 6.27
C PHE A 207 -20.95 19.53 7.65
N LYS A 208 -21.97 20.26 8.09
CA LYS A 208 -21.99 20.83 9.43
C LYS A 208 -21.97 19.78 10.54
N ALA A 209 -22.68 18.67 10.35
CA ALA A 209 -22.70 17.57 11.31
C ALA A 209 -21.30 16.90 11.39
N ALA A 210 -20.68 16.65 10.24
CA ALA A 210 -19.34 16.09 10.17
C ALA A 210 -18.27 17.06 10.72
N TRP A 211 -18.38 18.35 10.43
CA TRP A 211 -17.49 19.38 10.95
C TRP A 211 -17.44 19.40 12.48
N LYS A 212 -18.57 19.23 13.16
CA LYS A 212 -18.62 19.13 14.63
C LYS A 212 -17.79 17.96 15.12
N ILE A 213 -17.92 16.79 14.49
CA ILE A 213 -17.12 15.59 14.82
C ILE A 213 -15.63 15.86 14.64
N GLN A 214 -15.25 16.54 13.56
CA GLN A 214 -13.87 16.86 13.24
C GLN A 214 -13.27 17.82 14.27
N VAL A 215 -13.99 18.91 14.60
CA VAL A 215 -13.55 19.90 15.59
C VAL A 215 -13.46 19.30 16.99
N ASP A 216 -14.43 18.48 17.39
CA ASP A 216 -14.43 17.79 18.69
C ASP A 216 -13.20 16.87 18.86
N ARG A 217 -12.60 16.44 17.74
CA ARG A 217 -11.38 15.63 17.72
C ARG A 217 -10.09 16.43 17.49
N GLY A 218 -10.21 17.76 17.41
CA GLY A 218 -9.05 18.66 17.27
C GLY A 218 -8.59 18.87 15.83
N VAL A 219 -9.39 18.56 14.82
CA VAL A 219 -9.07 18.87 13.43
C VAL A 219 -9.39 20.35 13.15
N HIS A 220 -8.49 21.03 12.46
CA HIS A 220 -8.63 22.42 12.09
C HIS A 220 -9.22 22.57 10.69
N VAL A 221 -10.53 22.64 10.61
CA VAL A 221 -11.30 22.81 9.36
C VAL A 221 -12.20 24.05 9.46
N ALA A 222 -12.12 24.92 8.47
CA ALA A 222 -13.02 26.05 8.32
C ALA A 222 -14.30 25.63 7.56
N LEU A 223 -15.43 26.09 8.08
CA LEU A 223 -16.71 26.01 7.39
C LEU A 223 -16.97 27.37 6.74
N LEU A 224 -17.09 27.42 5.43
CA LEU A 224 -17.16 28.66 4.65
C LEU A 224 -18.49 28.76 3.92
N ASN A 225 -19.15 29.91 4.06
CA ASN A 225 -20.34 30.23 3.28
C ASN A 225 -19.94 30.70 1.85
N LYS A 226 -20.91 30.92 0.99
CA LYS A 226 -20.73 31.32 -0.39
C LYS A 226 -19.94 32.63 -0.56
N GLU A 227 -20.18 33.62 0.28
CA GLU A 227 -19.53 34.92 0.25
C GLU A 227 -18.08 34.81 0.70
N GLU A 228 -17.81 34.05 1.74
CA GLU A 228 -16.46 33.79 2.25
C GLU A 228 -15.64 33.00 1.24
N LEU A 229 -16.24 32.02 0.55
CA LEU A 229 -15.58 31.29 -0.54
C LEU A 229 -15.20 32.23 -1.70
N LYS A 230 -16.11 33.11 -2.12
CA LYS A 230 -15.84 34.11 -3.18
C LYS A 230 -14.75 35.10 -2.76
N ALA A 231 -14.75 35.52 -1.53
CA ALA A 231 -13.74 36.45 -1.01
C ALA A 231 -12.34 35.78 -0.94
N LYS A 232 -12.29 34.52 -0.53
CA LYS A 232 -11.01 33.78 -0.36
C LYS A 232 -10.45 33.27 -1.68
N PHE A 233 -11.32 32.87 -2.63
CA PHE A 233 -10.94 32.29 -3.92
C PHE A 233 -11.62 33.02 -5.08
N PRO A 234 -11.25 34.28 -5.38
CA PRO A 234 -11.92 35.12 -6.38
C PRO A 234 -11.78 34.60 -7.81
N PHE A 235 -10.83 33.70 -8.09
CA PHE A 235 -10.61 33.06 -9.37
C PHE A 235 -11.53 31.84 -9.63
N MET A 236 -12.33 31.44 -8.63
CA MET A 236 -13.26 30.31 -8.69
C MET A 236 -14.71 30.81 -8.71
N ARG A 237 -15.61 29.99 -9.27
CA ARG A 237 -17.06 30.26 -9.28
C ARG A 237 -17.78 29.38 -8.27
N PHE A 238 -18.66 30.01 -7.48
CA PHE A 238 -19.42 29.35 -6.41
C PHE A 238 -20.93 29.63 -6.50
N ASP A 239 -21.45 29.96 -7.71
CA ASP A 239 -22.84 30.39 -7.84
C ASP A 239 -23.84 29.26 -7.51
N ASP A 240 -23.48 28.04 -7.78
CA ASP A 240 -24.22 26.81 -7.51
C ASP A 240 -23.90 26.18 -6.15
N ILE A 241 -23.06 26.81 -5.33
CA ILE A 241 -22.59 26.27 -4.05
C ILE A 241 -23.32 26.94 -2.90
N VAL A 242 -23.76 26.13 -1.93
CA VAL A 242 -24.37 26.58 -0.66
C VAL A 242 -23.27 26.79 0.38
N MET A 243 -22.35 25.88 0.50
CA MET A 243 -21.30 25.85 1.54
C MET A 243 -20.07 25.06 1.08
N GLY A 244 -18.93 25.36 1.67
CA GLY A 244 -17.72 24.56 1.51
C GLY A 244 -17.00 24.36 2.83
N THR A 245 -16.19 23.34 2.89
CA THR A 245 -15.22 23.11 3.97
C THR A 245 -13.82 23.27 3.43
N LEU A 246 -12.90 23.77 4.26
CA LEU A 246 -11.49 23.95 3.91
C LEU A 246 -10.61 23.51 5.08
N GLY A 247 -9.75 22.55 4.86
CA GLY A 247 -8.74 22.17 5.82
C GLY A 247 -7.65 23.24 5.97
N LEU A 248 -7.35 23.58 7.21
CA LEU A 248 -6.40 24.66 7.54
C LEU A 248 -5.01 24.12 7.87
N GLU A 249 -4.95 22.92 8.44
CA GLU A 249 -3.70 22.29 8.87
C GLU A 249 -3.68 20.80 8.51
N ASN A 250 -2.47 20.27 8.31
CA ASN A 250 -2.21 18.85 8.05
C ASN A 250 -2.90 18.27 6.81
N GLU A 251 -3.37 19.12 5.92
CA GLU A 251 -4.01 18.73 4.68
C GLU A 251 -3.21 19.23 3.48
N GLY A 252 -3.03 18.37 2.50
CA GLY A 252 -2.20 18.69 1.35
C GLY A 252 -1.88 17.49 0.48
N VAL A 253 -0.76 17.59 -0.18
CA VAL A 253 -0.23 16.55 -1.08
C VAL A 253 1.11 16.07 -0.56
N PHE A 254 1.37 14.77 -0.65
CA PHE A 254 2.67 14.17 -0.34
C PHE A 254 3.10 13.18 -1.41
N ASP A 255 4.39 12.88 -1.45
CA ASP A 255 4.94 11.89 -2.37
C ASP A 255 4.77 10.48 -1.80
N THR A 256 3.81 9.75 -2.35
CA THR A 256 3.50 8.38 -1.94
C THR A 256 4.60 7.39 -2.26
N TRP A 257 5.38 7.65 -3.33
CA TRP A 257 6.52 6.82 -3.69
C TRP A 257 7.67 6.97 -2.70
N GLN A 258 7.98 8.19 -2.27
CA GLN A 258 9.01 8.43 -1.25
C GLN A 258 8.65 7.73 0.06
N LEU A 259 7.38 7.79 0.47
CA LEU A 259 6.92 7.08 1.66
C LEU A 259 7.07 5.56 1.50
N LEU A 260 6.67 4.99 0.36
CA LEU A 260 6.78 3.55 0.11
C LEU A 260 8.24 3.10 0.09
N SER A 261 9.10 3.85 -0.57
CA SER A 261 10.54 3.55 -0.66
C SER A 261 11.18 3.58 0.72
N ALA A 262 10.89 4.62 1.51
CA ALA A 262 11.41 4.77 2.87
C ALA A 262 10.91 3.65 3.81
N LEU A 263 9.63 3.29 3.72
CA LEU A 263 9.07 2.16 4.49
C LEU A 263 9.73 0.84 4.09
N ARG A 264 9.93 0.58 2.80
CA ARG A 264 10.60 -0.64 2.34
C ARG A 264 12.05 -0.72 2.83
N GLU A 265 12.80 0.35 2.67
CA GLU A 265 14.19 0.41 3.16
C GLU A 265 14.24 0.20 4.67
N LYS A 266 13.36 0.86 5.41
CA LYS A 266 13.26 0.68 6.87
C LYS A 266 12.88 -0.76 7.22
N ASN A 267 11.92 -1.35 6.53
CA ASN A 267 11.50 -2.74 6.74
C ASN A 267 12.63 -3.73 6.48
N ILE A 268 13.36 -3.55 5.37
CA ILE A 268 14.55 -4.37 5.09
C ILE A 268 15.59 -4.19 6.20
N SER A 269 15.73 -2.98 6.72
CA SER A 269 16.62 -2.70 7.86
C SER A 269 16.18 -3.39 9.16
N LEU A 270 14.89 -3.59 9.35
CA LEU A 270 14.31 -4.31 10.48
C LEU A 270 14.23 -5.84 10.27
N GLY A 271 14.74 -6.35 9.13
CA GLY A 271 14.77 -7.78 8.81
C GLY A 271 13.47 -8.32 8.20
N VAL A 272 12.59 -7.46 7.70
CA VAL A 272 11.44 -7.88 6.88
C VAL A 272 11.96 -8.41 5.54
N ARG A 273 11.43 -9.56 5.13
CA ARG A 273 11.79 -10.18 3.86
C ARG A 273 10.75 -9.84 2.79
N TYR A 274 11.18 -9.28 1.67
CA TYR A 274 10.33 -9.06 0.51
C TYR A 274 10.58 -10.18 -0.51
N LEU A 275 9.51 -10.89 -0.88
CA LEU A 275 9.51 -11.96 -1.87
C LEU A 275 8.77 -11.50 -3.12
N LYS A 276 9.33 -11.84 -4.28
CA LYS A 276 8.68 -11.65 -5.58
C LYS A 276 8.00 -12.94 -6.01
N GLY A 277 6.69 -12.88 -6.18
CA GLY A 277 5.93 -14.05 -6.58
C GLY A 277 4.43 -13.80 -6.67
N ASP A 278 3.73 -14.80 -7.19
CA ASP A 278 2.29 -14.81 -7.32
C ASP A 278 1.67 -15.65 -6.19
N PHE A 279 0.61 -15.13 -5.60
CA PHE A 279 -0.20 -15.88 -4.66
C PHE A 279 -1.10 -16.84 -5.44
N GLU A 280 -1.00 -18.15 -5.14
CA GLU A 280 -1.79 -19.20 -5.80
C GLU A 280 -2.94 -19.71 -4.93
N GLY A 281 -2.81 -19.65 -3.61
CA GLY A 281 -3.82 -20.13 -2.69
C GLY A 281 -3.32 -20.24 -1.25
N VAL A 282 -4.12 -20.90 -0.44
CA VAL A 282 -3.80 -21.18 0.96
C VAL A 282 -3.66 -22.67 1.20
N THR A 283 -2.87 -23.05 2.20
CA THR A 283 -2.89 -24.38 2.76
C THR A 283 -3.75 -24.38 4.01
N SER A 284 -4.56 -25.41 4.19
CA SER A 284 -5.40 -25.56 5.36
C SER A 284 -5.16 -26.89 6.06
N TYR A 285 -5.36 -26.90 7.36
CA TYR A 285 -5.29 -28.09 8.19
C TYR A 285 -6.69 -28.42 8.71
N ASN A 286 -7.12 -29.64 8.46
CA ASN A 286 -8.36 -30.12 9.04
C ASN A 286 -8.12 -30.58 10.47
N GLN A 287 -8.62 -29.86 11.45
CA GLN A 287 -8.45 -30.18 12.87
C GLN A 287 -9.03 -31.53 13.26
N VAL A 288 -10.04 -32.00 12.53
CA VAL A 288 -10.70 -33.28 12.83
C VAL A 288 -9.95 -34.48 12.25
N ARG A 289 -9.30 -34.35 11.09
CA ARG A 289 -8.64 -35.47 10.39
C ARG A 289 -7.12 -35.46 10.47
N GLY A 290 -6.50 -34.40 10.94
CA GLY A 290 -5.04 -34.30 11.05
C GLY A 290 -4.27 -34.33 9.72
N THR A 291 -4.94 -34.19 8.58
CA THR A 291 -4.33 -34.25 7.26
C THR A 291 -4.15 -32.86 6.65
N PRO A 292 -2.94 -32.48 6.22
CA PRO A 292 -2.74 -31.24 5.47
C PRO A 292 -3.35 -31.37 4.07
N THR A 293 -4.15 -30.40 3.66
CA THR A 293 -4.65 -30.29 2.27
C THR A 293 -3.83 -29.26 1.52
N TYR A 294 -3.29 -29.66 0.39
CA TYR A 294 -2.54 -28.78 -0.54
C TYR A 294 -3.51 -28.22 -1.60
N GLY A 295 -3.40 -26.93 -1.84
CA GLY A 295 -4.27 -26.24 -2.80
C GLY A 295 -5.58 -25.80 -2.17
N GLY A 296 -6.18 -24.74 -2.68
CA GLY A 296 -7.50 -24.32 -2.24
C GLY A 296 -8.41 -25.54 -2.27
N VAL A 297 -9.15 -25.76 -1.19
CA VAL A 297 -10.04 -26.91 -1.01
C VAL A 297 -10.74 -27.22 -2.31
N SER A 298 -10.51 -28.41 -2.90
CA SER A 298 -11.20 -28.80 -4.11
C SER A 298 -12.71 -28.72 -3.85
N VAL A 299 -13.42 -28.18 -4.83
CA VAL A 299 -14.85 -27.86 -4.71
C VAL A 299 -15.71 -29.08 -4.30
N GLU A 300 -15.19 -30.29 -4.46
CA GLU A 300 -15.89 -31.55 -4.21
C GLU A 300 -15.76 -32.11 -2.79
N GLU A 301 -14.71 -31.77 -2.04
CA GLU A 301 -14.44 -32.37 -0.72
C GLU A 301 -15.07 -31.65 0.47
N ALA A 302 -15.57 -30.44 0.28
CA ALA A 302 -16.26 -29.70 1.31
C ALA A 302 -17.76 -30.01 1.33
N ASN A 303 -18.13 -31.28 1.41
CA ASN A 303 -19.51 -31.67 1.66
C ASN A 303 -19.98 -31.18 3.03
N ALA A 304 -21.17 -30.62 3.00
CA ALA A 304 -21.80 -29.69 3.93
C ALA A 304 -22.07 -30.20 5.37
N ASP A 305 -21.71 -31.41 5.73
CA ASP A 305 -22.21 -32.05 6.94
C ASP A 305 -21.26 -32.02 8.14
N SER A 306 -20.14 -31.35 8.03
CA SER A 306 -19.30 -31.13 9.19
C SER A 306 -18.99 -29.64 9.31
N LEU A 307 -19.19 -29.09 10.47
CA LEU A 307 -18.54 -27.89 11.01
C LEU A 307 -17.02 -28.12 11.01
N ASN A 308 -16.47 -28.43 9.84
CA ASN A 308 -15.07 -28.71 9.67
C ASN A 308 -14.34 -27.39 9.79
N MET A 309 -13.83 -27.11 10.95
CA MET A 309 -12.95 -25.99 11.24
C MET A 309 -11.63 -26.21 10.52
N TYR A 310 -11.57 -25.81 9.27
CA TYR A 310 -10.32 -25.71 8.55
C TYR A 310 -9.59 -24.47 9.06
N THR A 311 -8.43 -24.67 9.64
CA THR A 311 -7.54 -23.56 9.98
C THR A 311 -6.55 -23.38 8.85
N ILE A 312 -6.47 -22.18 8.33
CA ILE A 312 -5.42 -21.83 7.35
C ILE A 312 -4.07 -21.90 8.09
N ASN A 313 -3.14 -22.67 7.57
CA ASN A 313 -1.81 -22.85 8.17
C ASN A 313 -0.68 -22.32 7.28
N GLY A 314 -0.98 -21.82 6.09
CA GLY A 314 0.03 -21.30 5.21
C GLY A 314 -0.52 -20.78 3.89
N VAL A 315 0.39 -20.37 3.04
CA VAL A 315 0.14 -19.83 1.70
C VAL A 315 0.89 -20.64 0.65
N VAL A 316 0.33 -20.72 -0.55
CA VAL A 316 1.00 -21.29 -1.71
C VAL A 316 1.47 -20.16 -2.60
N ILE A 317 2.75 -20.09 -2.87
CA ILE A 317 3.40 -19.04 -3.64
C ILE A 317 4.04 -19.65 -4.87
N ARG A 318 3.88 -19.01 -6.01
CA ARG A 318 4.67 -19.25 -7.20
C ARG A 318 5.74 -18.17 -7.33
N PRO A 319 7.03 -18.48 -7.09
CA PRO A 319 8.10 -17.50 -7.31
C PRO A 319 8.16 -17.09 -8.78
N GLN A 320 8.38 -15.81 -9.04
CA GLN A 320 8.56 -15.32 -10.42
C GLN A 320 9.98 -15.61 -10.92
N MET A 321 10.29 -16.90 -11.01
CA MET A 321 11.52 -17.42 -11.57
C MET A 321 11.19 -18.42 -12.68
N SER A 322 11.93 -18.37 -13.78
CA SER A 322 11.71 -19.31 -14.89
C SER A 322 11.72 -20.76 -14.41
N GLY A 323 10.62 -21.46 -14.63
CA GLY A 323 10.43 -22.86 -14.26
C GLY A 323 10.22 -23.14 -12.76
N ALA A 324 9.90 -22.13 -11.94
CA ALA A 324 9.54 -22.35 -10.54
C ALA A 324 8.15 -22.94 -10.41
N SER A 325 8.00 -24.00 -9.59
CA SER A 325 6.71 -24.58 -9.20
C SER A 325 6.13 -23.84 -7.98
N PRO A 326 4.80 -23.84 -7.82
CA PRO A 326 4.17 -23.33 -6.60
C PRO A 326 4.70 -24.08 -5.38
N ARG A 327 4.91 -23.36 -4.27
CA ARG A 327 5.43 -23.91 -3.01
C ARG A 327 4.64 -23.44 -1.81
N PRO A 328 4.35 -24.31 -0.84
CA PRO A 328 3.72 -23.92 0.41
C PRO A 328 4.73 -23.24 1.34
N VAL A 329 4.26 -22.22 2.04
CA VAL A 329 4.96 -21.56 3.15
C VAL A 329 4.03 -21.57 4.36
N ASN A 330 4.44 -22.18 5.46
CA ASN A 330 3.65 -22.21 6.68
C ASN A 330 3.63 -20.84 7.36
N CYS A 331 2.46 -20.39 7.79
CA CYS A 331 2.30 -19.06 8.38
C CYS A 331 1.39 -19.13 9.61
N TYR A 332 1.70 -18.33 10.64
CA TYR A 332 0.83 -18.17 11.79
C TYR A 332 -0.32 -17.20 11.49
N LYS A 333 -0.03 -16.03 10.92
CA LYS A 333 -1.06 -15.08 10.48
C LYS A 333 -0.76 -14.58 9.07
N ILE A 334 -1.83 -14.36 8.31
CA ILE A 334 -1.79 -13.94 6.92
C ILE A 334 -2.60 -12.65 6.80
N PHE A 335 -2.01 -11.64 6.15
CA PHE A 335 -2.64 -10.35 5.89
C PHE A 335 -2.91 -10.19 4.41
N ASN A 336 -4.16 -9.97 4.05
CA ASN A 336 -4.55 -9.61 2.70
C ASN A 336 -4.54 -8.08 2.57
N ALA A 337 -3.43 -7.53 2.13
CA ALA A 337 -3.20 -6.12 1.87
C ALA A 337 -2.92 -5.87 0.37
N ALA A 338 -3.53 -6.69 -0.49
CA ALA A 338 -3.33 -6.66 -1.93
C ALA A 338 -4.08 -5.52 -2.66
N GLY A 339 -4.67 -4.58 -1.91
CA GLY A 339 -5.38 -3.41 -2.46
C GLY A 339 -6.43 -3.82 -3.49
N PRO A 340 -6.36 -3.33 -4.75
CA PRO A 340 -7.35 -3.63 -5.79
C PRO A 340 -7.57 -5.12 -6.06
N TRP A 341 -6.54 -5.94 -5.83
CA TRP A 341 -6.60 -7.41 -6.04
C TRP A 341 -7.02 -8.19 -4.80
N ALA A 342 -7.34 -7.52 -3.69
CA ALA A 342 -7.71 -8.19 -2.45
C ALA A 342 -8.90 -9.14 -2.60
N GLY A 343 -9.88 -8.80 -3.45
CA GLY A 343 -11.00 -9.67 -3.78
C GLY A 343 -10.59 -10.96 -4.48
N GLU A 344 -9.62 -10.89 -5.40
CA GLU A 344 -9.08 -12.07 -6.10
C GLU A 344 -8.27 -12.96 -5.17
N ILE A 345 -7.44 -12.35 -4.32
CA ILE A 345 -6.69 -13.07 -3.28
C ILE A 345 -7.64 -13.81 -2.36
N ALA A 346 -8.73 -13.16 -1.92
CA ALA A 346 -9.75 -13.78 -1.09
C ALA A 346 -10.43 -14.96 -1.81
N LYS A 347 -10.76 -14.82 -3.10
CA LYS A 347 -11.30 -15.92 -3.92
C LYS A 347 -10.32 -17.10 -4.02
N LYS A 348 -9.05 -16.85 -4.29
CA LYS A 348 -8.00 -17.89 -4.32
C LYS A 348 -7.81 -18.55 -2.95
N ALA A 349 -8.11 -17.86 -1.86
CA ALA A 349 -8.14 -18.41 -0.51
C ALA A 349 -9.45 -19.16 -0.17
N GLY A 350 -10.39 -19.28 -1.12
CA GLY A 350 -11.65 -20.00 -0.94
C GLY A 350 -12.81 -19.16 -0.37
N VAL A 351 -12.62 -17.86 -0.19
CA VAL A 351 -13.67 -16.95 0.29
C VAL A 351 -14.70 -16.70 -0.82
N GLY A 352 -15.99 -16.84 -0.51
CA GLY A 352 -17.10 -16.66 -1.44
C GLY A 352 -17.60 -17.93 -2.12
N PHE A 353 -16.96 -19.08 -1.91
CA PHE A 353 -17.31 -20.29 -2.65
C PHE A 353 -18.06 -21.35 -1.83
N LYS A 354 -17.82 -21.53 -0.52
CA LYS A 354 -18.42 -22.66 0.23
C LYS A 354 -18.60 -22.43 1.74
N GLY A 355 -19.55 -23.21 2.31
CA GLY A 355 -19.95 -23.13 3.70
C GLY A 355 -20.78 -21.87 3.97
N GLU A 356 -21.58 -21.83 5.04
CA GLU A 356 -22.50 -20.72 5.28
C GLU A 356 -21.78 -19.37 5.41
N MET A 357 -20.75 -19.29 6.23
CA MET A 357 -19.97 -18.05 6.44
C MET A 357 -18.93 -17.80 5.34
N MET A 358 -18.41 -18.85 4.71
CA MET A 358 -17.48 -18.71 3.58
C MET A 358 -18.16 -18.32 2.26
N ARG A 359 -19.48 -18.43 2.18
CA ARG A 359 -20.25 -17.98 1.00
C ARG A 359 -20.29 -16.46 0.85
N ILE A 360 -19.99 -15.71 1.89
CA ILE A 360 -19.97 -14.26 1.82
C ILE A 360 -18.67 -13.84 1.11
N PRO A 361 -18.74 -13.37 -0.15
CA PRO A 361 -17.56 -12.92 -0.85
C PRO A 361 -17.02 -11.66 -0.23
N LEU A 362 -15.72 -11.42 -0.36
CA LEU A 362 -15.14 -10.13 -0.07
C LEU A 362 -15.58 -9.15 -1.18
N PRO A 363 -16.39 -8.13 -0.89
CA PRO A 363 -17.01 -7.28 -1.91
C PRO A 363 -16.06 -6.19 -2.41
N ILE A 364 -14.78 -6.55 -2.60
CA ILE A 364 -13.75 -5.65 -3.12
C ILE A 364 -13.61 -5.86 -4.61
N VAL A 365 -13.70 -4.75 -5.33
CA VAL A 365 -13.58 -4.71 -6.79
C VAL A 365 -12.47 -3.73 -7.15
N CYS A 366 -11.63 -4.16 -8.06
CA CYS A 366 -10.65 -3.30 -8.71
C CYS A 366 -11.37 -2.31 -9.63
N THR A 367 -11.21 -1.03 -9.40
CA THR A 367 -11.81 0.00 -10.25
C THR A 367 -10.73 0.87 -10.85
N ARG A 368 -10.74 0.97 -12.18
CA ARG A 368 -9.80 1.82 -12.92
C ARG A 368 -10.26 3.26 -12.91
N ARG A 369 -9.30 4.17 -12.75
CA ARG A 369 -9.47 5.62 -12.84
C ARG A 369 -8.38 6.21 -13.71
N THR A 370 -8.71 7.20 -14.53
CA THR A 370 -7.74 7.98 -15.29
C THR A 370 -7.43 9.28 -14.57
N ASN A 371 -6.15 9.55 -14.38
CA ASN A 371 -5.63 10.83 -13.87
C ASN A 371 -4.98 11.59 -15.03
N PHE A 372 -5.29 12.86 -15.16
CA PHE A 372 -4.75 13.74 -16.21
C PHE A 372 -3.85 14.80 -15.59
N VAL A 373 -2.64 14.94 -16.10
CA VAL A 373 -1.75 16.07 -15.79
C VAL A 373 -2.02 17.19 -16.76
N VAL A 374 -2.37 18.33 -16.22
CA VAL A 374 -2.80 19.49 -17.00
C VAL A 374 -1.90 20.67 -16.69
N HIS A 375 -1.38 21.32 -17.71
CA HIS A 375 -0.66 22.59 -17.59
C HIS A 375 -1.61 23.76 -17.76
N ALA A 376 -1.74 24.59 -16.72
CA ALA A 376 -2.66 25.73 -16.68
C ALA A 376 -1.96 26.97 -16.09
N PRO A 377 -1.23 27.74 -16.90
CA PRO A 377 -0.43 28.87 -16.43
C PRO A 377 -1.26 30.04 -15.88
N GLU A 378 -2.53 30.12 -16.24
CA GLU A 378 -3.45 31.18 -15.77
C GLU A 378 -4.02 30.90 -14.37
N VAL A 379 -3.85 29.69 -13.83
CA VAL A 379 -4.31 29.32 -12.48
C VAL A 379 -3.20 29.66 -11.49
N PRO A 380 -3.52 30.37 -10.38
CA PRO A 380 -2.51 30.74 -9.39
C PRO A 380 -2.06 29.49 -8.59
N PRO A 381 -0.78 29.09 -8.69
CA PRO A 381 -0.32 27.77 -8.23
C PRO A 381 -0.40 27.58 -6.72
N LEU A 382 -0.06 28.58 -5.94
CA LEU A 382 -0.03 28.48 -4.46
C LEU A 382 -1.38 28.80 -3.79
N SER A 383 -2.32 29.37 -4.55
CA SER A 383 -3.64 29.73 -4.02
C SER A 383 -4.71 28.68 -4.31
N MET A 384 -4.41 27.69 -5.14
CA MET A 384 -5.34 26.63 -5.50
C MET A 384 -5.33 25.54 -4.42
N PRO A 385 -6.42 25.35 -3.66
CA PRO A 385 -6.55 24.22 -2.76
C PRO A 385 -6.78 22.92 -3.54
N ILE A 386 -6.68 21.78 -2.89
CA ILE A 386 -7.15 20.53 -3.46
C ILE A 386 -8.66 20.59 -3.55
N LEU A 387 -9.19 20.66 -4.75
CA LEU A 387 -10.61 20.77 -5.01
C LEU A 387 -11.25 19.38 -5.09
N MET A 388 -12.28 19.16 -4.28
CA MET A 388 -13.19 18.02 -4.31
C MET A 388 -14.60 18.54 -4.52
N ASP A 389 -15.07 18.54 -5.75
CA ASP A 389 -16.39 19.06 -6.08
C ASP A 389 -17.47 17.96 -5.95
N SER A 390 -18.68 18.34 -5.56
CA SER A 390 -19.84 17.44 -5.46
C SER A 390 -20.25 16.81 -6.80
N ASN A 391 -19.85 17.40 -7.93
CA ASN A 391 -20.03 16.81 -9.27
C ASN A 391 -19.09 15.64 -9.58
N GLY A 392 -18.19 15.30 -8.64
CA GLY A 392 -17.25 14.17 -8.73
C GLY A 392 -15.93 14.49 -9.38
N ILE A 393 -15.70 15.74 -9.84
CA ILE A 393 -14.36 16.14 -10.27
C ILE A 393 -13.45 16.44 -9.10
N TYR A 394 -12.18 16.22 -9.30
CA TYR A 394 -11.13 16.67 -8.41
C TYR A 394 -10.01 17.33 -9.20
N CYS A 395 -9.34 18.24 -8.52
CA CYS A 395 -8.16 18.90 -9.06
C CYS A 395 -7.21 19.22 -7.92
N ARG A 396 -5.95 18.84 -8.06
CA ARG A 396 -4.92 19.19 -7.09
C ARG A 396 -3.70 19.77 -7.78
N PRO A 397 -2.96 20.69 -7.15
CA PRO A 397 -1.65 21.08 -7.64
C PRO A 397 -0.71 19.86 -7.61
N ASP A 398 0.16 19.73 -8.62
CA ASP A 398 1.15 18.68 -8.68
C ASP A 398 2.43 19.08 -7.91
N THR A 399 2.88 20.29 -8.19
CA THR A 399 4.05 20.90 -7.55
C THR A 399 3.82 22.40 -7.38
N VAL A 400 4.86 23.14 -7.02
CA VAL A 400 4.84 24.61 -6.97
C VAL A 400 4.62 25.26 -8.35
N GLY A 401 4.69 24.49 -9.45
CA GLY A 401 4.49 24.96 -10.82
C GLY A 401 3.02 25.13 -11.20
N HIS A 402 2.77 25.27 -12.51
CA HIS A 402 1.43 25.40 -13.07
C HIS A 402 0.84 24.08 -13.58
N ASN A 403 1.30 22.96 -13.02
CA ASN A 403 0.79 21.63 -13.34
C ASN A 403 -0.22 21.20 -12.29
N TYR A 404 -1.30 20.61 -12.74
CA TYR A 404 -2.38 20.13 -11.91
C TYR A 404 -2.74 18.71 -12.29
N ILE A 405 -3.05 17.88 -11.30
CA ILE A 405 -3.60 16.55 -11.54
C ILE A 405 -5.11 16.63 -11.35
N CYS A 406 -5.82 16.29 -12.40
CA CYS A 406 -7.26 16.37 -12.47
C CYS A 406 -7.84 15.01 -12.87
N GLY A 407 -9.07 14.76 -12.47
CA GLY A 407 -9.80 13.59 -12.89
C GLY A 407 -11.22 13.61 -12.36
N ARG A 408 -11.91 12.53 -12.63
CA ARG A 408 -13.27 12.31 -12.17
C ARG A 408 -13.35 11.04 -11.35
N LYS A 409 -14.14 11.04 -10.30
CA LYS A 409 -14.44 9.86 -9.53
C LYS A 409 -15.24 8.88 -10.40
N PRO A 410 -14.84 7.60 -10.51
CA PRO A 410 -15.64 6.59 -11.21
C PRO A 410 -17.02 6.45 -10.58
N THR A 411 -18.02 6.35 -11.42
CA THR A 411 -19.38 6.04 -10.97
C THR A 411 -19.53 4.54 -10.72
N LYS A 412 -20.60 4.14 -10.03
CA LYS A 412 -20.91 2.71 -9.85
C LYS A 412 -21.12 1.99 -11.19
N THR A 413 -21.59 2.71 -12.21
CA THR A 413 -21.74 2.20 -13.58
C THR A 413 -20.38 1.94 -14.23
N ASP A 414 -19.39 2.75 -13.96
CA ASP A 414 -18.04 2.55 -14.47
C ASP A 414 -17.35 1.33 -13.81
N ALA A 415 -17.57 1.15 -12.52
CA ALA A 415 -17.13 -0.05 -11.80
C ALA A 415 -17.74 -1.33 -12.39
N VAL A 416 -19.02 -1.32 -12.72
CA VAL A 416 -19.71 -2.47 -13.36
C VAL A 416 -19.23 -2.71 -14.79
N LYS A 417 -18.91 -1.65 -15.56
CA LYS A 417 -18.31 -1.81 -16.90
C LYS A 417 -16.92 -2.43 -16.80
N ASN A 418 -16.10 -1.96 -15.89
CA ASN A 418 -14.78 -2.51 -15.64
C ASN A 418 -14.84 -4.01 -15.27
N LEU A 419 -15.82 -4.43 -14.44
CA LEU A 419 -16.04 -5.83 -14.11
C LEU A 419 -16.37 -6.71 -15.34
N LYS A 420 -17.09 -6.17 -16.31
CA LYS A 420 -17.42 -6.91 -17.55
C LYS A 420 -16.23 -7.00 -18.51
N GLU A 421 -15.38 -5.99 -18.51
CA GLU A 421 -14.14 -5.96 -19.31
C GLU A 421 -13.04 -6.82 -18.66
N GLU A 422 -12.96 -6.87 -17.32
CA GLU A 422 -12.01 -7.66 -16.54
C GLU A 422 -12.32 -9.18 -16.51
N GLY A 423 -13.50 -9.59 -16.91
CA GLY A 423 -13.81 -11.02 -17.17
C GLY A 423 -12.94 -11.64 -18.27
N GLN A 424 -12.23 -10.81 -19.02
CA GLN A 424 -11.06 -11.15 -19.81
C GLN A 424 -9.84 -10.80 -18.97
N GLN A 425 -9.15 -11.80 -18.45
CA GLN A 425 -7.93 -11.68 -17.64
C GLN A 425 -7.08 -10.49 -18.07
N ILE A 426 -6.84 -9.55 -17.16
CA ILE A 426 -5.80 -8.52 -17.34
C ILE A 426 -4.45 -9.27 -17.32
N ASN A 427 -4.14 -9.90 -18.44
CA ASN A 427 -2.80 -10.39 -18.70
C ASN A 427 -1.87 -9.19 -18.72
N ASN A 428 -0.73 -9.32 -18.10
CA ASN A 428 0.26 -8.28 -17.77
C ASN A 428 0.78 -7.42 -18.93
N SER A 429 0.32 -7.62 -20.16
CA SER A 429 0.83 -6.97 -21.37
C SER A 429 -0.07 -5.87 -21.94
N ASP A 430 -1.36 -5.82 -21.62
CA ASP A 430 -2.28 -4.96 -22.36
C ASP A 430 -3.05 -4.01 -21.43
N GLU A 431 -2.38 -2.96 -20.96
CA GLU A 431 -3.10 -1.81 -20.43
C GLU A 431 -3.88 -1.15 -21.56
N PRO A 432 -5.18 -0.90 -21.37
CA PRO A 432 -5.94 -0.20 -22.41
C PRO A 432 -5.32 1.19 -22.66
N PRO A 433 -5.30 1.64 -23.91
CA PRO A 433 -4.78 2.95 -24.25
C PRO A 433 -5.56 4.04 -23.49
N ILE A 434 -4.86 5.10 -23.12
CA ILE A 434 -5.47 6.25 -22.45
C ILE A 434 -6.34 6.98 -23.46
N ASP A 435 -7.62 7.18 -23.12
CA ASP A 435 -8.53 8.01 -23.89
C ASP A 435 -8.46 9.45 -23.41
N TYR A 436 -7.77 10.29 -24.16
CA TYR A 436 -7.68 11.73 -23.89
C TYR A 436 -9.00 12.48 -24.13
N ASN A 437 -9.93 11.91 -24.91
CA ASN A 437 -11.25 12.52 -25.10
C ASN A 437 -12.06 12.50 -23.80
N GLU A 438 -11.86 11.50 -22.95
CA GLU A 438 -12.48 11.43 -21.61
C GLU A 438 -12.23 12.72 -20.80
N PHE A 439 -11.03 13.29 -20.90
CA PHE A 439 -10.73 14.57 -20.24
C PHE A 439 -11.59 15.70 -20.80
N TYR A 440 -11.61 15.88 -22.11
CA TYR A 440 -12.31 17.00 -22.75
C TYR A 440 -13.83 16.89 -22.67
N GLU A 441 -14.37 15.69 -22.62
CA GLU A 441 -15.82 15.46 -22.56
C GLU A 441 -16.36 15.45 -21.12
N GLN A 442 -15.62 14.89 -20.17
CA GLN A 442 -16.15 14.61 -18.83
C GLN A 442 -15.51 15.43 -17.71
N VAL A 443 -14.24 15.82 -17.83
CA VAL A 443 -13.50 16.52 -16.77
C VAL A 443 -13.38 18.00 -17.05
N TRP A 444 -12.89 18.37 -18.21
CA TRP A 444 -12.58 19.74 -18.56
C TRP A 444 -13.78 20.71 -18.51
N PRO A 445 -14.99 20.39 -19.01
CA PRO A 445 -16.12 21.29 -18.93
C PRO A 445 -16.50 21.66 -17.50
N LEU A 446 -16.55 20.66 -16.62
CA LEU A 446 -16.89 20.81 -15.20
C LEU A 446 -15.78 21.59 -14.45
N LEU A 447 -14.52 21.35 -14.83
CA LEU A 447 -13.39 22.05 -14.23
C LEU A 447 -13.37 23.53 -14.62
N VAL A 448 -13.64 23.86 -15.90
CA VAL A 448 -13.75 25.25 -16.40
C VAL A 448 -14.97 25.96 -15.81
N GLU A 449 -16.08 25.25 -15.61
CA GLU A 449 -17.25 25.79 -14.91
C GLU A 449 -16.87 26.28 -13.52
N ARG A 450 -16.10 25.50 -12.75
CA ARG A 450 -15.66 25.83 -11.40
C ARG A 450 -14.50 26.82 -11.38
N VAL A 451 -13.51 26.63 -12.22
CA VAL A 451 -12.28 27.44 -12.29
C VAL A 451 -12.05 27.89 -13.74
N PRO A 452 -12.56 29.07 -14.15
CA PRO A 452 -12.49 29.55 -15.55
C PRO A 452 -11.07 29.64 -16.11
N SER A 453 -10.07 29.81 -15.26
CA SER A 453 -8.66 29.88 -15.67
C SER A 453 -8.14 28.56 -16.27
N PHE A 454 -8.87 27.45 -16.17
CA PHE A 454 -8.54 26.20 -16.89
C PHE A 454 -9.01 26.19 -18.36
N LYS A 455 -9.61 27.27 -18.86
CA LYS A 455 -10.10 27.31 -20.24
C LYS A 455 -9.00 27.01 -21.29
N ASN A 456 -7.78 27.51 -21.08
CA ASN A 456 -6.64 27.32 -21.95
C ASN A 456 -5.70 26.21 -21.49
N ALA A 457 -6.13 25.38 -20.58
CA ALA A 457 -5.33 24.29 -20.04
C ALA A 457 -5.05 23.21 -21.09
N LYS A 458 -3.85 22.63 -21.04
CA LYS A 458 -3.40 21.58 -21.95
C LYS A 458 -3.05 20.33 -21.19
N VAL A 459 -3.56 19.20 -21.63
CA VAL A 459 -3.15 17.90 -21.08
C VAL A 459 -1.71 17.61 -21.51
N ILE A 460 -0.83 17.35 -20.56
CA ILE A 460 0.57 17.02 -20.79
C ILE A 460 0.78 15.51 -20.73
N ASN A 461 0.14 14.85 -19.75
CA ASN A 461 0.29 13.44 -19.50
C ASN A 461 -0.99 12.88 -18.88
N ALA A 462 -1.13 11.57 -18.92
CA ALA A 462 -2.19 10.87 -18.21
C ALA A 462 -1.75 9.44 -17.85
N TRP A 463 -2.38 8.85 -16.82
CA TRP A 463 -2.15 7.47 -16.45
C TRP A 463 -3.39 6.86 -15.79
N HIS A 464 -3.49 5.55 -15.87
CA HIS A 464 -4.50 4.81 -15.14
C HIS A 464 -4.02 4.50 -13.71
N SER A 465 -4.91 4.63 -12.75
CA SER A 465 -4.73 4.14 -11.38
C SER A 465 -5.83 3.15 -11.02
N TYR A 466 -5.51 2.22 -10.14
CA TYR A 466 -6.42 1.17 -9.72
C TYR A 466 -6.79 1.36 -8.24
N GLU A 467 -8.08 1.28 -7.93
CA GLU A 467 -8.62 1.46 -6.58
C GLU A 467 -9.34 0.20 -6.10
N ASP A 468 -9.22 -0.07 -4.82
CA ASP A 468 -9.94 -1.11 -4.11
C ASP A 468 -11.28 -0.56 -3.59
N VAL A 469 -12.33 -0.70 -4.38
CA VAL A 469 -13.66 -0.21 -4.00
C VAL A 469 -14.46 -1.32 -3.34
N ASN A 470 -14.93 -1.04 -2.12
CA ASN A 470 -15.90 -1.90 -1.45
C ASN A 470 -17.31 -1.62 -2.00
N MET A 471 -17.87 -2.58 -2.74
CA MET A 471 -19.17 -2.43 -3.39
C MET A 471 -20.36 -2.45 -2.41
N PHE A 472 -20.16 -2.90 -1.17
CA PHE A 472 -21.21 -2.97 -0.17
C PHE A 472 -21.56 -1.56 0.39
N ASP A 473 -20.55 -0.83 0.88
CA ASP A 473 -20.75 0.46 1.55
C ASP A 473 -19.65 1.50 1.28
N GLU A 474 -18.68 1.19 0.44
CA GLU A 474 -17.53 2.05 0.10
C GLU A 474 -16.63 2.38 1.32
N ALA A 475 -16.79 1.68 2.43
CA ALA A 475 -15.94 1.82 3.62
C ALA A 475 -14.90 0.68 3.69
N PRO A 476 -13.77 0.91 4.37
CA PRO A 476 -12.71 -0.10 4.50
C PRO A 476 -13.21 -1.40 5.14
N ILE A 477 -12.59 -2.52 4.79
CA ILE A 477 -12.75 -3.80 5.46
C ILE A 477 -11.45 -4.12 6.17
N ILE A 478 -11.51 -4.13 7.53
CA ILE A 478 -10.34 -4.27 8.38
C ILE A 478 -10.66 -5.26 9.50
N GLY A 479 -9.87 -6.33 9.59
CA GLY A 479 -10.01 -7.31 10.66
C GLY A 479 -9.94 -8.76 10.21
N GLU A 480 -10.14 -9.65 11.16
CA GLU A 480 -10.10 -11.08 10.93
C GLU A 480 -11.26 -11.54 10.03
N HIS A 481 -10.98 -12.53 9.19
CA HIS A 481 -12.03 -13.18 8.41
C HIS A 481 -13.02 -13.91 9.33
N LEU A 482 -14.30 -13.97 8.93
CA LEU A 482 -15.40 -14.51 9.75
C LEU A 482 -15.16 -15.93 10.30
N VAL A 483 -14.50 -16.78 9.51
CA VAL A 483 -14.20 -18.19 9.86
C VAL A 483 -12.73 -18.37 10.20
N HIS A 484 -11.83 -17.65 9.53
CA HIS A 484 -10.40 -17.81 9.68
C HIS A 484 -9.78 -16.62 10.41
N GLU A 485 -9.67 -16.71 11.74
CA GLU A 485 -9.10 -15.65 12.57
C GLU A 485 -7.63 -15.31 12.27
N ASN A 486 -6.93 -16.22 11.60
CA ASN A 486 -5.56 -16.00 11.18
C ASN A 486 -5.44 -15.39 9.76
N PHE A 487 -6.55 -15.18 9.06
CA PHE A 487 -6.60 -14.51 7.77
C PHE A 487 -7.23 -13.12 7.93
N ILE A 488 -6.40 -12.10 7.95
CA ILE A 488 -6.78 -10.72 8.26
C ILE A 488 -6.92 -9.93 6.96
N GLN A 489 -8.07 -9.28 6.77
CA GLN A 489 -8.36 -8.43 5.63
C GLN A 489 -8.00 -6.98 5.97
N VAL A 490 -7.27 -6.30 5.09
CA VAL A 490 -6.95 -4.86 5.17
C VAL A 490 -7.07 -4.27 3.77
N CYS A 491 -8.28 -3.97 3.36
CA CYS A 491 -8.61 -3.60 1.99
C CYS A 491 -9.88 -2.73 1.90
N GLY A 492 -10.27 -2.34 0.69
CA GLY A 492 -11.41 -1.46 0.47
C GLY A 492 -11.16 -0.02 0.86
N LEU A 493 -9.91 0.41 0.81
CA LEU A 493 -9.47 1.74 1.22
C LEU A 493 -9.78 2.80 0.16
N GLY A 494 -9.99 2.41 -1.09
CA GLY A 494 -10.27 3.32 -2.19
C GLY A 494 -9.22 4.43 -2.30
N GLY A 495 -9.66 5.68 -2.40
CA GLY A 495 -8.78 6.86 -2.44
C GLY A 495 -8.01 7.13 -1.15
N TYR A 496 -8.42 6.55 -0.02
CA TYR A 496 -7.81 6.81 1.30
C TYR A 496 -6.56 5.95 1.59
N GLY A 497 -6.31 4.92 0.78
CA GLY A 497 -5.26 3.94 1.02
C GLY A 497 -3.90 4.54 1.38
N PRO A 498 -3.32 5.45 0.57
CA PRO A 498 -2.01 6.01 0.85
C PRO A 498 -1.91 6.72 2.21
N GLN A 499 -2.89 7.54 2.56
CA GLN A 499 -2.85 8.29 3.83
C GLN A 499 -3.16 7.44 5.05
N MET A 500 -4.10 6.46 4.95
CA MET A 500 -4.53 5.64 6.07
C MET A 500 -3.59 4.48 6.38
N SER A 501 -2.73 4.12 5.44
CA SER A 501 -1.86 2.94 5.52
C SER A 501 -1.03 2.88 6.80
N ILE A 502 -0.49 4.02 7.24
CA ILE A 502 0.39 4.09 8.41
C ILE A 502 -0.38 3.79 9.70
N ALA A 503 -1.53 4.45 9.88
CA ALA A 503 -2.39 4.22 11.04
C ALA A 503 -2.90 2.78 11.08
N LEU A 504 -3.31 2.23 9.92
CA LEU A 504 -3.80 0.86 9.83
C LEU A 504 -2.75 -0.16 10.24
N GLY A 505 -1.50 0.01 9.80
CA GLY A 505 -0.41 -0.86 10.23
C GLY A 505 -0.25 -0.88 11.74
N LYS A 506 -0.34 0.29 12.40
CA LYS A 506 -0.28 0.42 13.85
C LYS A 506 -1.44 -0.30 14.53
N MET A 507 -2.69 -0.03 14.11
CA MET A 507 -3.88 -0.64 14.70
C MET A 507 -3.89 -2.17 14.56
N ILE A 508 -3.47 -2.68 13.41
CA ILE A 508 -3.33 -4.13 13.17
C ILE A 508 -2.28 -4.74 14.10
N SER A 509 -1.17 -4.04 14.31
CA SER A 509 -0.11 -4.52 15.21
C SER A 509 -0.60 -4.56 16.67
N GLU A 510 -1.34 -3.56 17.14
CA GLU A 510 -2.01 -3.57 18.44
C GLU A 510 -2.96 -4.77 18.56
N ARG A 511 -3.79 -4.99 17.55
CA ARG A 511 -4.72 -6.13 17.54
C ARG A 511 -4.02 -7.48 17.67
N ILE A 512 -2.80 -7.61 17.12
CA ILE A 512 -2.01 -8.84 17.20
C ILE A 512 -1.39 -9.02 18.57
N TYR A 513 -0.71 -8.01 19.09
CA TYR A 513 0.09 -8.11 20.31
C TYR A 513 -0.74 -7.86 21.57
N ASP A 514 -1.55 -6.81 21.57
CA ASP A 514 -2.36 -6.41 22.72
C ASP A 514 -3.74 -7.09 22.72
N LYS A 515 -4.09 -7.84 21.65
CA LYS A 515 -5.40 -8.49 21.45
C LYS A 515 -6.57 -7.52 21.41
N ALA A 516 -6.30 -6.25 21.35
CA ALA A 516 -7.28 -5.16 21.33
C ALA A 516 -6.79 -4.02 20.42
N TYR A 517 -7.71 -3.21 19.95
CA TYR A 517 -7.39 -1.92 19.38
C TYR A 517 -7.22 -0.92 20.52
N VAL A 518 -6.04 -0.40 20.72
CA VAL A 518 -5.70 0.51 21.84
C VAL A 518 -5.89 1.97 21.41
N THR A 519 -5.33 2.35 20.26
CA THR A 519 -5.35 3.74 19.80
C THR A 519 -6.67 4.11 19.15
N VAL A 520 -7.14 3.34 18.15
CA VAL A 520 -8.42 3.58 17.45
C VAL A 520 -9.17 2.26 17.29
N ASN A 521 -10.42 2.22 17.70
CA ASN A 521 -11.23 1.01 17.64
C ASN A 521 -11.80 0.78 16.21
N LEU A 522 -11.24 -0.18 15.49
CA LEU A 522 -11.64 -0.50 14.13
C LEU A 522 -12.73 -1.58 13.97
N ARG A 523 -13.34 -2.04 15.06
CA ARG A 523 -14.39 -3.09 15.00
C ARG A 523 -15.57 -2.74 14.10
N LYS A 524 -15.84 -1.46 13.92
CA LYS A 524 -16.87 -0.96 13.00
C LYS A 524 -16.61 -1.34 11.53
N PHE A 525 -15.34 -1.53 11.17
CA PHE A 525 -14.90 -1.89 9.82
C PHE A 525 -14.73 -3.39 9.60
N ASP A 526 -15.07 -4.21 10.61
CA ASP A 526 -15.01 -5.67 10.51
C ASP A 526 -15.96 -6.20 9.42
N MET A 527 -15.60 -7.31 8.80
CA MET A 527 -16.39 -8.00 7.79
C MET A 527 -17.75 -8.48 8.33
N ARG A 528 -17.92 -8.63 9.64
CA ARG A 528 -19.20 -8.98 10.29
C ARG A 528 -20.33 -8.01 9.94
N ARG A 529 -20.02 -6.74 9.69
CA ARG A 529 -21.05 -5.76 9.29
C ARG A 529 -21.74 -6.12 7.98
N ILE A 530 -21.03 -6.80 7.07
CA ILE A 530 -21.57 -7.27 5.79
C ILE A 530 -22.62 -8.35 6.06
N MET A 531 -22.35 -9.29 6.97
CA MET A 531 -23.33 -10.30 7.41
C MET A 531 -24.61 -9.68 7.98
N HIS A 532 -24.44 -8.66 8.82
CA HIS A 532 -25.57 -8.00 9.48
C HIS A 532 -26.27 -6.96 8.61
N GLY A 533 -25.77 -6.70 7.40
CA GLY A 533 -26.29 -5.64 6.52
C GLY A 533 -26.05 -4.22 7.03
N SER A 534 -25.20 -4.05 8.03
CA SER A 534 -24.89 -2.75 8.64
C SER A 534 -23.93 -1.97 7.75
N ARG A 535 -24.41 -0.93 7.10
CA ARG A 535 -23.60 -0.10 6.21
C ARG A 535 -22.91 1.03 6.98
N CYS A 536 -21.65 1.26 6.63
CA CYS A 536 -20.80 2.33 7.14
C CYS A 536 -20.46 3.27 5.98
N LYS A 537 -21.21 4.36 5.82
CA LYS A 537 -21.05 5.26 4.67
C LYS A 537 -20.25 6.49 5.07
N GLU A 538 -19.13 6.72 4.39
CA GLU A 538 -18.35 7.96 4.51
C GLU A 538 -18.93 9.04 3.57
N LEU A 539 -19.03 10.26 4.09
CA LEU A 539 -19.55 11.42 3.35
C LEU A 539 -18.47 12.06 2.47
N PHE A 540 -17.32 12.35 3.07
CA PHE A 540 -16.18 12.94 2.37
C PHE A 540 -15.40 11.85 1.64
N ARG A 541 -15.10 12.09 0.39
CA ARG A 541 -14.43 11.12 -0.45
C ARG A 541 -13.14 11.72 -0.94
N CYS A 542 -12.04 11.16 -0.46
CA CYS A 542 -10.72 11.47 -0.99
C CYS A 542 -10.46 10.75 -2.33
N VAL A 543 -9.56 11.27 -3.08
CA VAL A 543 -9.22 10.77 -4.43
C VAL A 543 -7.83 10.16 -4.43
#